data_744deb95da1a8f931e589c44e5067ce3
#
_entry.id   744deb95da1a8f931e589c44e5067ce3
#
_cell.length_a   1.000
_cell.length_b   1.000
_cell.length_c   1.000
_cell.angle_alpha   90.00
_cell.angle_beta   90.00
_cell.angle_gamma   90.00
#
_symmetry.space_group_name_H-M   'P 1'
#
loop_
_entity.id
_entity.type
_entity.pdbx_description
1 polymer ?
#
loop_
_entity_poly.entity_id
_entity_poly.type
_entity_poly.pdbx_seq_one_letter_code
_entity_poly.pdbx_strand_id
1 'polypeptide(L)'
;MERRTFIKGTASTAAAAGLLSQGAVADEHDVTEEYPGRAIPRGPEDIPTARSRRGVVSSLHPEATQAGLDVLEDGGNAVDAAAVMQAVLAVVAPNSTGLAGGGFMTVYSAETGRTHLLNYRDRAPTAASGELHAESGIGRVHGVPGVPRGMDFSLKRWGTRDFEEVFDSAIDLAENGVEVDLEFARRLNNTWENLGQTAREAFSPDGQGEEPLQEGDTMVQPGQANTMTLLRDEGVEAFYQGEIAEAIAETVQDHGGYMTVDDIARYRVVEDRANWVEFGGVDFAFFPSVGGYEIPLILRVLEELDVDDLESGTSEFYHRYLEAMRMANADGNTLGDHHFVDIPNRGFFSDGYLEERASLVNPDAHNPATHDAGDPWDYQPGSPYRSTGHPSTGELEHEPFDPEDLDQTTHFVVADEAGNVVAWTSTLSVAFVSGNMVPDYGMMLSYSIGGFSLSPGPTELQPLKRRQTQMCPTIGLRRGEPVVATGSPGPTVAAVSQVLTHLYAFDMDLDEALAEPRVEAGWGGSFGWEETLDEAVRDDLEAKGHSASGSPGDTGMANTLIVEPNGTYEAAADPRRDAYVGAIDDGRGPRGPPEDRPRGPPRDVPPEREDDVPPGQSDDAPGRDG
;
A
#
# COMPACT_ATOMS: atom_id res chain seq x y z
N MET A 1 -16.05 43.46 -42.98
CA MET A 1 -15.07 42.39 -43.12
C MET A 1 -14.47 42.16 -41.77
N GLU A 2 -15.17 41.38 -40.97
CA GLU A 2 -14.75 41.09 -39.59
C GLU A 2 -14.03 39.73 -39.60
N ARG A 3 -12.81 39.75 -39.04
CA ARG A 3 -12.03 38.53 -38.80
C ARG A 3 -12.52 37.87 -37.52
N ARG A 4 -13.21 36.74 -37.62
CA ARG A 4 -13.48 35.85 -36.52
C ARG A 4 -12.20 35.09 -36.17
N THR A 5 -11.66 35.34 -35.02
CA THR A 5 -10.57 34.58 -34.42
C THR A 5 -11.15 33.30 -33.83
N PHE A 6 -10.73 32.17 -34.35
CA PHE A 6 -11.02 30.85 -33.81
C PHE A 6 -10.06 30.62 -32.62
N ILE A 7 -10.58 30.65 -31.41
CA ILE A 7 -9.89 30.13 -30.26
C ILE A 7 -10.09 28.62 -30.25
N LYS A 8 -9.07 27.87 -30.57
CA LYS A 8 -9.02 26.44 -30.34
C LYS A 8 -8.92 26.23 -28.82
N GLY A 9 -9.98 25.69 -28.26
CA GLY A 9 -9.96 25.22 -26.89
C GLY A 9 -9.09 23.97 -26.78
N THR A 10 -7.96 24.13 -26.14
CA THR A 10 -7.27 23.04 -25.46
C THR A 10 -7.92 22.92 -24.08
N ALA A 11 -8.96 22.17 -23.99
CA ALA A 11 -9.49 21.64 -22.75
C ALA A 11 -9.16 20.14 -22.84
N SER A 12 -8.56 19.51 -21.95
CA SER A 12 -8.46 19.57 -20.55
C SER A 12 -8.02 18.20 -20.06
N THR A 13 -6.81 18.03 -19.73
CA THR A 13 -6.40 17.14 -18.64
C THR A 13 -6.17 17.94 -17.35
N ALA A 14 -6.04 19.24 -17.47
CA ALA A 14 -5.98 20.17 -16.35
C ALA A 14 -7.33 20.40 -15.62
N ALA A 15 -8.45 19.92 -16.12
CA ALA A 15 -9.75 20.21 -15.53
C ALA A 15 -10.12 19.30 -14.35
N ALA A 16 -9.56 18.10 -14.24
CA ALA A 16 -9.78 17.27 -13.05
C ALA A 16 -8.86 17.68 -11.88
N ALA A 17 -7.59 17.99 -12.19
CA ALA A 17 -6.67 18.55 -11.19
C ALA A 17 -7.02 20.00 -10.81
N GLY A 18 -7.56 20.80 -11.75
CA GLY A 18 -7.96 22.19 -11.51
C GLY A 18 -9.27 22.38 -10.75
N LEU A 19 -10.09 21.34 -10.58
CA LEU A 19 -11.29 21.40 -9.73
C LEU A 19 -10.94 21.22 -8.25
N LEU A 20 -9.83 20.58 -7.92
CA LEU A 20 -9.37 20.44 -6.54
C LEU A 20 -8.62 21.70 -6.04
N SER A 21 -8.10 22.56 -6.93
CA SER A 21 -7.32 23.74 -6.55
C SER A 21 -8.10 25.07 -6.46
N GLN A 22 -9.41 25.10 -6.69
CA GLN A 22 -10.22 26.34 -6.65
C GLN A 22 -11.32 26.38 -5.60
N GLY A 23 -11.27 25.54 -4.58
CA GLY A 23 -12.35 25.38 -3.61
C GLY A 23 -12.11 25.73 -2.16
N ALA A 24 -10.97 26.25 -1.77
CA ALA A 24 -10.79 26.66 -0.38
C ALA A 24 -10.09 28.02 -0.27
N VAL A 25 -10.86 29.08 -0.33
CA VAL A 25 -10.57 30.23 0.52
C VAL A 25 -11.07 29.82 1.90
N ALA A 26 -10.18 29.26 2.71
CA ALA A 26 -10.45 28.99 4.11
C ALA A 26 -10.73 30.33 4.78
N ASP A 27 -11.98 30.51 5.22
CA ASP A 27 -12.25 31.34 6.37
C ASP A 27 -11.41 30.77 7.52
N GLU A 28 -10.75 31.66 8.27
CA GLU A 28 -10.04 31.34 9.51
C GLU A 28 -11.01 30.70 10.53
N HIS A 29 -11.21 29.41 10.42
CA HIS A 29 -11.72 28.59 11.50
C HIS A 29 -10.59 27.68 11.95
N ASP A 30 -10.21 27.89 13.22
CA ASP A 30 -9.35 27.09 14.05
C ASP A 30 -9.59 25.59 13.80
N VAL A 31 -8.81 24.94 12.93
CA VAL A 31 -8.90 23.52 12.62
C VAL A 31 -8.03 22.76 13.61
N THR A 32 -8.30 22.94 14.90
CA THR A 32 -7.80 22.09 15.98
C THR A 32 -8.97 21.46 16.73
N GLU A 33 -9.94 20.91 16.03
CA GLU A 33 -10.79 19.91 16.63
C GLU A 33 -10.05 18.57 16.55
N GLU A 34 -9.59 18.08 17.71
CA GLU A 34 -9.13 16.72 17.91
C GLU A 34 -10.16 15.76 17.29
N TYR A 35 -9.83 15.10 16.18
CA TYR A 35 -10.66 14.04 15.62
C TYR A 35 -10.51 12.82 16.53
N PRO A 36 -11.56 12.41 17.27
CA PRO A 36 -11.54 11.13 18.00
C PRO A 36 -11.49 10.01 16.96
N GLY A 37 -10.37 9.33 16.83
CA GLY A 37 -10.11 8.27 15.84
C GLY A 37 -8.77 8.39 15.14
N ARG A 38 -8.20 9.60 15.05
CA ARG A 38 -6.81 9.81 14.59
C ARG A 38 -6.02 10.41 15.73
N ALA A 39 -5.08 9.66 16.25
CA ALA A 39 -4.19 10.14 17.30
C ALA A 39 -2.74 9.90 16.89
N ILE A 40 -1.99 10.98 16.70
CA ILE A 40 -0.54 10.85 16.64
C ILE A 40 -0.07 10.38 18.01
N PRO A 41 0.55 9.20 18.13
CA PRO A 41 0.94 8.64 19.41
C PRO A 41 1.97 9.53 20.09
N ARG A 42 1.86 9.68 21.41
CA ARG A 42 2.81 10.44 22.23
C ARG A 42 3.80 9.55 22.97
N GLY A 43 3.53 8.25 22.95
CA GLY A 43 4.38 7.25 23.55
C GLY A 43 3.89 5.83 23.24
N PRO A 44 4.66 4.80 23.62
CA PRO A 44 4.32 3.40 23.38
C PRO A 44 2.97 2.97 24.00
N GLU A 45 2.54 3.64 25.09
CA GLU A 45 1.26 3.38 25.77
C GLU A 45 0.03 3.73 24.91
N ASP A 46 0.20 4.54 23.89
CA ASP A 46 -0.87 4.92 22.94
C ASP A 46 -1.01 3.90 21.80
N ILE A 47 -0.10 2.91 21.69
CA ILE A 47 -0.14 1.87 20.66
C ILE A 47 -0.90 0.65 21.15
N PRO A 48 -2.10 0.35 20.62
CA PRO A 48 -2.81 -0.88 20.94
C PRO A 48 -2.04 -2.10 20.44
N THR A 49 -1.78 -3.06 21.31
CA THR A 49 -1.11 -4.32 20.97
C THR A 49 -1.92 -5.54 21.42
N ALA A 50 -1.79 -6.64 20.68
CA ALA A 50 -2.36 -7.93 21.05
C ALA A 50 -1.35 -9.06 20.85
N ARG A 51 -1.36 -10.07 21.73
CA ARG A 51 -0.36 -11.13 21.76
C ARG A 51 -1.00 -12.50 21.89
N SER A 52 -0.54 -13.44 21.09
CA SER A 52 -0.96 -14.85 21.17
C SER A 52 0.05 -15.76 20.47
N ARG A 53 0.01 -17.05 20.80
CA ARG A 53 0.67 -18.10 19.99
C ARG A 53 -0.29 -18.78 19.01
N ARG A 54 -1.58 -18.52 19.16
CA ARG A 54 -2.62 -19.18 18.38
C ARG A 54 -3.05 -18.36 17.16
N GLY A 55 -2.88 -17.05 17.21
CA GLY A 55 -3.16 -16.16 16.10
C GLY A 55 -3.37 -14.73 16.54
N VAL A 56 -3.02 -13.81 15.66
CA VAL A 56 -3.21 -12.36 15.81
C VAL A 56 -3.68 -11.76 14.50
N VAL A 57 -4.42 -10.66 14.62
CA VAL A 57 -4.95 -9.90 13.49
C VAL A 57 -4.79 -8.41 13.78
N SER A 58 -4.38 -7.61 12.78
CA SER A 58 -4.46 -6.15 12.85
C SER A 58 -5.00 -5.61 11.53
N SER A 59 -6.03 -4.74 11.59
CA SER A 59 -6.68 -4.15 10.42
C SER A 59 -7.21 -2.74 10.67
N LEU A 60 -7.83 -2.11 9.65
CA LEU A 60 -8.42 -0.78 9.72
C LEU A 60 -9.81 -0.72 10.39
N HIS A 61 -10.48 -1.85 10.63
CA HIS A 61 -11.88 -1.84 11.08
C HIS A 61 -12.16 -2.94 12.10
N PRO A 62 -12.92 -2.67 13.17
CA PRO A 62 -13.19 -3.65 14.23
C PRO A 62 -13.92 -4.88 13.69
N GLU A 63 -14.91 -4.71 12.80
CA GLU A 63 -15.66 -5.82 12.22
C GLU A 63 -14.75 -6.74 11.40
N ALA A 64 -13.80 -6.18 10.64
CA ALA A 64 -12.84 -6.99 9.88
C ALA A 64 -11.86 -7.73 10.80
N THR A 65 -11.38 -7.07 11.86
CA THR A 65 -10.52 -7.70 12.88
C THR A 65 -11.24 -8.86 13.55
N GLN A 66 -12.50 -8.64 13.99
CA GLN A 66 -13.30 -9.68 14.63
C GLN A 66 -13.59 -10.86 13.68
N ALA A 67 -13.99 -10.58 12.44
CA ALA A 67 -14.24 -11.63 11.44
C ALA A 67 -12.98 -12.47 11.16
N GLY A 68 -11.79 -11.85 11.13
CA GLY A 68 -10.53 -12.57 11.01
C GLY A 68 -10.25 -13.48 12.21
N LEU A 69 -10.50 -13.01 13.43
CA LEU A 69 -10.35 -13.80 14.65
C LEU A 69 -11.33 -14.98 14.70
N ASP A 70 -12.59 -14.75 14.35
CA ASP A 70 -13.63 -15.80 14.33
C ASP A 70 -13.22 -16.95 13.39
N VAL A 71 -12.66 -16.62 12.22
CA VAL A 71 -12.13 -17.64 11.27
C VAL A 71 -11.00 -18.44 11.88
N LEU A 72 -10.05 -17.78 12.55
CA LEU A 72 -8.93 -18.46 13.19
C LEU A 72 -9.39 -19.32 14.37
N GLU A 73 -10.37 -18.87 15.17
CA GLU A 73 -10.96 -19.64 16.27
C GLU A 73 -11.70 -20.86 15.79
N ASP A 74 -12.39 -20.77 14.64
CA ASP A 74 -13.08 -21.87 13.98
C ASP A 74 -12.13 -22.86 13.25
N GLY A 75 -10.81 -22.65 13.33
CA GLY A 75 -9.78 -23.53 12.78
C GLY A 75 -9.44 -23.28 11.31
N GLY A 76 -9.89 -22.18 10.72
CA GLY A 76 -9.35 -21.65 9.47
C GLY A 76 -7.92 -21.14 9.64
N ASN A 77 -7.17 -21.00 8.56
CA ASN A 77 -5.80 -20.50 8.60
C ASN A 77 -5.71 -18.99 8.31
N ALA A 78 -4.50 -18.42 8.34
CA ALA A 78 -4.26 -17.00 8.12
C ALA A 78 -4.74 -16.51 6.73
N VAL A 79 -4.73 -17.36 5.72
CA VAL A 79 -5.21 -17.01 4.36
C VAL A 79 -6.74 -17.00 4.32
N ASP A 80 -7.40 -17.93 4.99
CA ASP A 80 -8.86 -17.96 5.12
C ASP A 80 -9.35 -16.70 5.85
N ALA A 81 -8.72 -16.37 6.98
CA ALA A 81 -9.01 -15.17 7.75
C ALA A 81 -8.81 -13.89 6.91
N ALA A 82 -7.70 -13.80 6.18
CA ALA A 82 -7.41 -12.68 5.31
C ALA A 82 -8.46 -12.51 4.19
N ALA A 83 -8.97 -13.59 3.62
CA ALA A 83 -10.00 -13.54 2.59
C ALA A 83 -11.35 -13.06 3.15
N VAL A 84 -11.76 -13.55 4.34
CA VAL A 84 -12.97 -13.06 5.03
C VAL A 84 -12.83 -11.58 5.40
N MET A 85 -11.68 -11.18 5.94
CA MET A 85 -11.41 -9.77 6.25
C MET A 85 -11.51 -8.87 5.02
N GLN A 86 -10.99 -9.31 3.86
CA GLN A 86 -11.10 -8.56 2.61
C GLN A 86 -12.57 -8.41 2.17
N ALA A 87 -13.39 -9.43 2.32
CA ALA A 87 -14.82 -9.36 2.02
C ALA A 87 -15.54 -8.38 2.97
N VAL A 88 -15.26 -8.45 4.28
CA VAL A 88 -15.83 -7.53 5.28
C VAL A 88 -15.38 -6.09 5.01
N LEU A 89 -14.08 -5.85 4.76
CA LEU A 89 -13.55 -4.52 4.46
C LEU A 89 -14.19 -3.90 3.21
N ALA A 90 -14.59 -4.70 2.22
CA ALA A 90 -15.31 -4.20 1.05
C ALA A 90 -16.70 -3.65 1.41
N VAL A 91 -17.27 -4.02 2.57
CA VAL A 91 -18.54 -3.51 3.09
C VAL A 91 -18.32 -2.33 4.03
N VAL A 92 -17.42 -2.47 4.99
CA VAL A 92 -17.24 -1.47 6.06
C VAL A 92 -16.36 -0.29 5.68
N ALA A 93 -15.49 -0.45 4.68
CA ALA A 93 -14.59 0.59 4.18
C ALA A 93 -14.63 0.72 2.64
N PRO A 94 -15.82 0.94 2.03
CA PRO A 94 -15.98 0.94 0.56
C PRO A 94 -15.32 2.14 -0.13
N ASN A 95 -14.85 3.13 0.61
CA ASN A 95 -14.00 4.22 0.14
C ASN A 95 -12.55 3.76 -0.09
N SER A 96 -12.08 2.78 0.68
CA SER A 96 -10.66 2.36 0.72
C SER A 96 -10.37 1.13 -0.11
N THR A 97 -11.26 0.12 -0.04
CA THR A 97 -11.11 -1.15 -0.75
C THR A 97 -12.47 -1.68 -1.21
N GLY A 98 -12.45 -2.69 -2.08
CA GLY A 98 -13.68 -3.32 -2.58
C GLY A 98 -13.40 -4.41 -3.61
N LEU A 99 -14.44 -5.16 -3.98
CA LEU A 99 -14.33 -6.26 -4.93
C LEU A 99 -13.92 -5.80 -6.34
N ALA A 100 -14.25 -4.55 -6.71
CA ALA A 100 -13.83 -3.98 -8.00
C ALA A 100 -12.45 -3.28 -7.96
N GLY A 101 -11.63 -3.59 -6.97
CA GLY A 101 -10.28 -3.09 -6.81
C GLY A 101 -9.17 -4.07 -7.18
N GLY A 102 -7.97 -3.75 -6.70
CA GLY A 102 -6.77 -4.58 -6.85
C GLY A 102 -5.80 -4.40 -5.70
N GLY A 103 -4.74 -5.19 -5.68
CA GLY A 103 -3.78 -5.13 -4.58
C GLY A 103 -2.65 -6.15 -4.67
N PHE A 104 -1.98 -6.29 -3.54
CA PHE A 104 -0.89 -7.24 -3.31
C PHE A 104 -1.09 -8.02 -2.01
N MET A 105 -0.61 -9.26 -2.00
CA MET A 105 -0.61 -10.13 -0.83
C MET A 105 0.73 -10.84 -0.73
N THR A 106 1.39 -10.73 0.41
CA THR A 106 2.56 -11.54 0.74
C THR A 106 2.14 -12.62 1.72
N VAL A 107 2.45 -13.87 1.40
CA VAL A 107 2.11 -15.05 2.22
C VAL A 107 3.38 -15.81 2.55
N TYR A 108 3.64 -16.00 3.83
CA TYR A 108 4.55 -17.06 4.27
C TYR A 108 3.73 -18.30 4.57
N SER A 109 4.01 -19.39 3.85
CA SER A 109 3.40 -20.69 4.07
C SER A 109 4.27 -21.55 4.97
N ALA A 110 3.81 -21.83 6.17
CA ALA A 110 4.51 -22.69 7.13
C ALA A 110 4.69 -24.13 6.61
N GLU A 111 3.74 -24.64 5.81
CA GLU A 111 3.84 -25.98 5.19
C GLU A 111 5.06 -26.10 4.28
N THR A 112 5.35 -25.04 3.52
CA THR A 112 6.44 -25.06 2.53
C THR A 112 7.71 -24.35 2.99
N GLY A 113 7.65 -23.56 4.06
CA GLY A 113 8.73 -22.68 4.52
C GLY A 113 9.10 -21.62 3.48
N ARG A 114 8.14 -21.13 2.69
CA ARG A 114 8.38 -20.18 1.60
C ARG A 114 7.46 -18.97 1.67
N THR A 115 8.01 -17.84 1.22
CA THR A 115 7.25 -16.61 1.01
C THR A 115 6.83 -16.50 -0.46
N HIS A 116 5.57 -16.13 -0.67
CA HIS A 116 4.92 -15.96 -1.96
C HIS A 116 4.36 -14.55 -2.09
N LEU A 117 4.50 -13.94 -3.26
CA LEU A 117 4.04 -12.59 -3.56
C LEU A 117 2.96 -12.65 -4.63
N LEU A 118 1.72 -12.37 -4.24
CA LEU A 118 0.56 -12.43 -5.13
C LEU A 118 0.17 -11.04 -5.59
N ASN A 119 0.29 -10.78 -6.90
CA ASN A 119 -0.08 -9.55 -7.55
C ASN A 119 -1.44 -9.73 -8.24
N TYR A 120 -2.47 -9.18 -7.61
CA TYR A 120 -3.81 -9.07 -8.15
C TYR A 120 -4.20 -7.60 -8.38
N ARG A 121 -3.20 -6.75 -8.63
CA ARG A 121 -3.41 -5.35 -9.00
C ARG A 121 -4.29 -5.25 -10.24
N ASP A 122 -5.24 -4.37 -10.23
CA ASP A 122 -6.06 -4.03 -11.38
C ASP A 122 -5.18 -3.55 -12.56
N ARG A 123 -5.63 -3.82 -13.78
CA ARG A 123 -4.84 -3.56 -15.00
C ARG A 123 -5.62 -2.77 -16.03
N ALA A 124 -4.89 -2.13 -16.93
CA ALA A 124 -5.48 -1.42 -18.05
C ALA A 124 -6.24 -2.40 -19.00
N PRO A 125 -7.40 -2.00 -19.55
CA PRO A 125 -8.09 -2.76 -20.59
C PRO A 125 -7.24 -2.98 -21.84
N THR A 126 -7.59 -3.95 -22.68
CA THR A 126 -6.84 -4.29 -23.91
C THR A 126 -6.84 -3.17 -24.96
N ALA A 127 -7.84 -2.29 -24.94
CA ALA A 127 -7.93 -1.15 -25.83
C ALA A 127 -7.17 0.09 -25.32
N ALA A 128 -6.55 0.04 -24.15
CA ALA A 128 -5.91 1.19 -23.53
C ALA A 128 -4.79 1.76 -24.41
N SER A 129 -4.88 3.06 -24.70
CA SER A 129 -3.84 3.84 -25.38
C SER A 129 -3.95 5.30 -24.96
N GLY A 130 -2.85 6.06 -25.03
CA GLY A 130 -2.85 7.47 -24.66
C GLY A 130 -3.86 8.28 -25.49
N GLU A 131 -4.00 7.99 -26.79
CA GLU A 131 -4.95 8.67 -27.69
C GLU A 131 -6.40 8.40 -27.28
N LEU A 132 -6.78 7.12 -27.13
CA LEU A 132 -8.14 6.72 -26.73
C LEU A 132 -8.47 7.24 -25.33
N HIS A 133 -7.52 7.14 -24.40
CA HIS A 133 -7.71 7.61 -23.04
C HIS A 133 -7.96 9.12 -22.98
N ALA A 134 -7.22 9.93 -23.75
CA ALA A 134 -7.40 11.38 -23.80
C ALA A 134 -8.76 11.81 -24.35
N GLU A 135 -9.36 11.02 -25.24
CA GLU A 135 -10.66 11.30 -25.88
C GLU A 135 -11.86 10.74 -25.10
N SER A 136 -11.64 9.86 -24.13
CA SER A 136 -12.67 9.14 -23.38
C SER A 136 -13.22 9.94 -22.19
N GLY A 137 -14.42 9.58 -21.71
CA GLY A 137 -15.04 10.11 -20.48
C GLY A 137 -14.38 9.58 -19.19
N ILE A 138 -14.96 9.92 -18.03
CA ILE A 138 -14.41 9.53 -16.72
C ILE A 138 -14.31 8.00 -16.56
N GLY A 139 -15.14 7.20 -17.22
CA GLY A 139 -15.06 5.73 -17.22
C GLY A 139 -13.70 5.17 -17.64
N ARG A 140 -12.85 5.97 -18.33
CA ARG A 140 -11.49 5.57 -18.74
C ARG A 140 -10.53 5.28 -17.59
N VAL A 141 -10.81 5.81 -16.39
CA VAL A 141 -9.90 5.71 -15.23
C VAL A 141 -9.99 4.37 -14.50
N HIS A 142 -11.00 3.56 -14.83
CA HIS A 142 -11.25 2.29 -14.13
C HIS A 142 -10.37 1.16 -14.67
N GLY A 143 -9.74 0.45 -13.74
CA GLY A 143 -8.97 -0.74 -14.02
C GLY A 143 -9.82 -2.01 -14.03
N VAL A 144 -9.37 -3.03 -14.77
CA VAL A 144 -9.97 -4.37 -14.75
C VAL A 144 -9.75 -5.01 -13.38
N PRO A 145 -10.82 -5.33 -12.62
CA PRO A 145 -10.73 -5.74 -11.23
C PRO A 145 -9.96 -7.02 -10.97
N GLY A 146 -9.22 -7.06 -9.85
CA GLY A 146 -8.39 -8.19 -9.46
C GLY A 146 -8.75 -8.88 -8.15
N VAL A 147 -9.44 -8.20 -7.22
CA VAL A 147 -9.64 -8.67 -5.84
C VAL A 147 -10.29 -10.06 -5.76
N PRO A 148 -11.46 -10.35 -6.38
CA PRO A 148 -12.07 -11.68 -6.25
C PRO A 148 -11.18 -12.80 -6.79
N ARG A 149 -10.43 -12.53 -7.87
CA ARG A 149 -9.48 -13.52 -8.42
C ARG A 149 -8.27 -13.71 -7.51
N GLY A 150 -7.82 -12.66 -6.82
CA GLY A 150 -6.77 -12.74 -5.79
C GLY A 150 -7.19 -13.60 -4.62
N MET A 151 -8.42 -13.40 -4.11
CA MET A 151 -9.02 -14.20 -3.03
C MET A 151 -9.13 -15.67 -3.44
N ASP A 152 -9.76 -15.98 -4.56
CA ASP A 152 -9.93 -17.36 -5.07
C ASP A 152 -8.58 -18.07 -5.28
N PHE A 153 -7.60 -17.38 -5.86
CA PHE A 153 -6.27 -17.94 -6.06
C PHE A 153 -5.58 -18.26 -4.74
N SER A 154 -5.60 -17.33 -3.78
CA SER A 154 -4.93 -17.51 -2.48
C SER A 154 -5.56 -18.63 -1.66
N LEU A 155 -6.89 -18.71 -1.61
CA LEU A 155 -7.63 -19.77 -0.95
C LEU A 155 -7.30 -21.15 -1.56
N LYS A 156 -7.38 -21.29 -2.87
CA LYS A 156 -7.04 -22.55 -3.57
C LYS A 156 -5.58 -22.97 -3.38
N ARG A 157 -4.69 -22.03 -3.14
CA ARG A 157 -3.25 -22.30 -3.07
C ARG A 157 -2.77 -22.57 -1.66
N TRP A 158 -3.29 -21.83 -0.67
CA TRP A 158 -2.81 -21.85 0.71
C TRP A 158 -3.93 -21.89 1.75
N GLY A 159 -5.19 -21.65 1.37
CA GLY A 159 -6.35 -21.71 2.26
C GLY A 159 -6.78 -23.12 2.61
N THR A 160 -7.68 -23.23 3.57
CA THR A 160 -8.36 -24.46 3.98
C THR A 160 -9.87 -24.40 3.74
N ARG A 161 -10.40 -23.20 3.46
CA ARG A 161 -11.79 -22.94 3.09
C ARG A 161 -11.94 -22.74 1.58
N ASP A 162 -13.11 -23.07 1.05
CA ASP A 162 -13.44 -22.75 -0.33
C ASP A 162 -13.84 -21.27 -0.48
N PHE A 163 -13.73 -20.74 -1.71
CA PHE A 163 -14.02 -19.33 -1.99
C PHE A 163 -15.45 -18.93 -1.61
N GLU A 164 -16.39 -19.85 -1.72
CA GLU A 164 -17.80 -19.67 -1.41
C GLU A 164 -18.06 -19.47 0.10
N GLU A 165 -17.15 -19.94 0.96
CA GLU A 165 -17.31 -19.92 2.42
C GLU A 165 -16.86 -18.61 3.10
N VAL A 166 -16.35 -17.63 2.32
CA VAL A 166 -15.72 -16.41 2.91
C VAL A 166 -16.63 -15.18 2.93
N PHE A 167 -17.88 -15.30 2.47
CA PHE A 167 -18.75 -14.13 2.27
C PHE A 167 -19.83 -13.93 3.33
N ASP A 168 -20.16 -14.93 4.14
CA ASP A 168 -21.35 -14.90 5.02
C ASP A 168 -21.34 -13.70 5.97
N SER A 169 -20.23 -13.43 6.68
CA SER A 169 -20.13 -12.29 7.59
C SER A 169 -20.28 -10.95 6.86
N ALA A 170 -19.71 -10.84 5.65
CA ALA A 170 -19.81 -9.63 4.86
C ALA A 170 -21.22 -9.41 4.29
N ILE A 171 -21.93 -10.48 3.91
CA ILE A 171 -23.34 -10.42 3.48
C ILE A 171 -24.20 -9.96 4.64
N ASP A 172 -24.03 -10.54 5.83
CA ASP A 172 -24.79 -10.15 7.03
C ASP A 172 -24.62 -8.67 7.37
N LEU A 173 -23.38 -8.15 7.31
CA LEU A 173 -23.09 -6.73 7.54
C LEU A 173 -23.70 -5.84 6.45
N ALA A 174 -23.64 -6.24 5.19
CA ALA A 174 -24.20 -5.47 4.08
C ALA A 174 -25.74 -5.41 4.11
N GLU A 175 -26.41 -6.50 4.54
CA GLU A 175 -27.88 -6.58 4.66
C GLU A 175 -28.41 -5.88 5.92
N ASN A 176 -27.75 -6.07 7.06
CA ASN A 176 -28.23 -5.55 8.34
C ASN A 176 -27.70 -4.14 8.63
N GLY A 177 -26.68 -3.71 7.92
CA GLY A 177 -26.04 -2.41 8.03
C GLY A 177 -24.92 -2.37 9.07
N VAL A 178 -24.02 -1.42 8.86
CA VAL A 178 -22.91 -1.09 9.76
C VAL A 178 -23.03 0.36 10.21
N GLU A 179 -22.56 0.65 11.41
CA GLU A 179 -22.47 2.02 11.89
C GLU A 179 -21.38 2.76 11.13
N VAL A 180 -21.71 3.96 10.65
CA VAL A 180 -20.79 4.84 9.94
C VAL A 180 -19.83 5.48 10.94
N ASP A 181 -18.54 5.27 10.78
CA ASP A 181 -17.51 5.93 11.57
C ASP A 181 -17.25 7.38 11.11
N LEU A 182 -16.55 8.14 11.95
CA LEU A 182 -16.22 9.54 11.69
C LEU A 182 -15.37 9.71 10.43
N GLU A 183 -14.40 8.83 10.19
CA GLU A 183 -13.48 8.94 9.06
C GLU A 183 -14.20 8.69 7.72
N PHE A 184 -15.06 7.68 7.67
CA PHE A 184 -15.89 7.44 6.49
C PHE A 184 -16.83 8.62 6.23
N ALA A 185 -17.52 9.12 7.27
CA ALA A 185 -18.42 10.28 7.16
C ALA A 185 -17.69 11.52 6.64
N ARG A 186 -16.49 11.82 7.18
CA ARG A 186 -15.66 12.94 6.75
C ARG A 186 -15.26 12.81 5.28
N ARG A 187 -14.78 11.65 4.85
CA ARG A 187 -14.41 11.41 3.46
C ARG A 187 -15.60 11.49 2.53
N LEU A 188 -16.71 10.90 2.92
CA LEU A 188 -17.94 10.95 2.15
C LEU A 188 -18.40 12.40 1.95
N ASN A 189 -18.40 13.23 3.00
CA ASN A 189 -18.73 14.64 2.92
C ASN A 189 -17.79 15.41 1.98
N ASN A 190 -16.47 15.21 2.11
CA ASN A 190 -15.48 15.90 1.31
C ASN A 190 -15.56 15.57 -0.19
N THR A 191 -16.03 14.37 -0.52
CA THR A 191 -16.10 13.89 -1.90
C THR A 191 -17.51 13.79 -2.47
N TRP A 192 -18.53 14.19 -1.70
CA TRP A 192 -19.96 14.02 -2.05
C TRP A 192 -20.31 14.52 -3.45
N GLU A 193 -19.80 15.71 -3.80
CA GLU A 193 -20.07 16.31 -5.12
C GLU A 193 -19.45 15.55 -6.29
N ASN A 194 -18.45 14.72 -6.02
CA ASN A 194 -17.80 13.88 -7.04
C ASN A 194 -18.56 12.58 -7.30
N LEU A 195 -19.42 12.14 -6.35
CA LEU A 195 -20.14 10.88 -6.46
C LEU A 195 -21.22 10.95 -7.54
N GLY A 196 -21.31 9.90 -8.35
CA GLY A 196 -22.41 9.65 -9.26
C GLY A 196 -23.70 9.34 -8.50
N GLN A 197 -24.84 9.43 -9.21
CA GLN A 197 -26.17 9.27 -8.58
C GLN A 197 -26.33 7.94 -7.84
N THR A 198 -25.88 6.83 -8.42
CA THR A 198 -25.95 5.50 -7.80
C THR A 198 -25.19 5.44 -6.47
N ALA A 199 -23.99 6.02 -6.41
CA ALA A 199 -23.19 6.06 -5.20
C ALA A 199 -23.82 6.98 -4.14
N ARG A 200 -24.36 8.15 -4.54
CA ARG A 200 -25.08 9.03 -3.62
C ARG A 200 -26.33 8.37 -3.04
N GLU A 201 -27.10 7.66 -3.85
CA GLU A 201 -28.26 6.89 -3.38
C GLU A 201 -27.85 5.82 -2.37
N ALA A 202 -26.76 5.09 -2.65
CA ALA A 202 -26.25 4.05 -1.76
C ALA A 202 -25.71 4.58 -0.42
N PHE A 203 -25.14 5.80 -0.42
CA PHE A 203 -24.50 6.42 0.75
C PHE A 203 -25.31 7.60 1.33
N SER A 204 -26.63 7.59 1.13
CA SER A 204 -27.56 8.55 1.74
C SER A 204 -28.50 7.86 2.73
N PRO A 205 -28.95 8.57 3.80
CA PRO A 205 -29.79 7.96 4.85
C PRO A 205 -31.13 7.45 4.35
N ASP A 206 -31.67 8.08 3.32
CA ASP A 206 -32.99 7.79 2.77
C ASP A 206 -32.96 7.13 1.37
N GLY A 207 -31.78 6.85 0.85
CA GLY A 207 -31.60 6.29 -0.50
C GLY A 207 -31.95 7.26 -1.65
N GLN A 208 -32.08 8.56 -1.38
CA GLN A 208 -32.41 9.56 -2.40
C GLN A 208 -31.20 10.29 -2.98
N GLY A 209 -30.05 10.18 -2.31
CA GLY A 209 -28.79 10.80 -2.77
C GLY A 209 -28.75 12.33 -2.60
N GLU A 210 -29.57 12.89 -1.68
CA GLU A 210 -29.61 14.33 -1.43
C GLU A 210 -28.58 14.75 -0.37
N GLU A 211 -28.40 13.94 0.68
CA GLU A 211 -27.48 14.21 1.80
C GLU A 211 -26.62 12.96 2.09
N PRO A 212 -25.33 13.13 2.44
CA PRO A 212 -24.45 12.00 2.77
C PRO A 212 -24.77 11.43 4.16
N LEU A 213 -24.49 10.14 4.36
CA LEU A 213 -24.45 9.50 5.67
C LEU A 213 -23.47 10.25 6.60
N GLN A 214 -23.87 10.37 7.87
CA GLN A 214 -23.07 10.99 8.92
C GLN A 214 -22.60 9.94 9.94
N GLU A 215 -21.63 10.31 10.79
CA GLU A 215 -21.20 9.48 11.92
C GLU A 215 -22.38 9.01 12.76
N GLY A 216 -22.44 7.71 13.07
CA GLY A 216 -23.50 7.07 13.82
C GLY A 216 -24.74 6.68 13.00
N ASP A 217 -24.81 7.06 11.71
CA ASP A 217 -25.84 6.53 10.81
C ASP A 217 -25.58 5.05 10.51
N THR A 218 -26.61 4.36 10.04
CA THR A 218 -26.48 2.97 9.60
C THR A 218 -26.37 2.89 8.09
N MET A 219 -25.25 2.37 7.58
CA MET A 219 -25.02 2.14 6.16
C MET A 219 -25.46 0.73 5.77
N VAL A 220 -26.52 0.62 4.97
CA VAL A 220 -27.05 -0.65 4.41
C VAL A 220 -26.71 -0.72 2.93
N GLN A 221 -26.12 -1.83 2.48
CA GLN A 221 -25.60 -1.97 1.11
C GLN A 221 -26.19 -3.19 0.38
N PRO A 222 -27.48 -3.16 -0.01
CA PRO A 222 -28.13 -4.32 -0.63
C PRO A 222 -27.49 -4.74 -1.95
N GLY A 223 -26.93 -3.81 -2.73
CA GLY A 223 -26.18 -4.13 -3.94
C GLY A 223 -24.91 -4.92 -3.66
N GLN A 224 -24.16 -4.54 -2.62
CA GLN A 224 -22.97 -5.26 -2.19
C GLN A 224 -23.30 -6.67 -1.66
N ALA A 225 -24.40 -6.79 -0.89
CA ALA A 225 -24.93 -8.08 -0.46
C ALA A 225 -25.31 -8.97 -1.64
N ASN A 226 -25.97 -8.42 -2.67
CA ASN A 226 -26.28 -9.13 -3.91
C ASN A 226 -25.03 -9.66 -4.60
N THR A 227 -24.00 -8.82 -4.79
CA THR A 227 -22.73 -9.22 -5.38
C THR A 227 -22.09 -10.38 -4.62
N MET A 228 -21.99 -10.28 -3.29
CA MET A 228 -21.37 -11.30 -2.45
C MET A 228 -22.18 -12.58 -2.40
N THR A 229 -23.51 -12.49 -2.43
CA THR A 229 -24.41 -13.66 -2.54
C THR A 229 -24.17 -14.42 -3.85
N LEU A 230 -24.06 -13.72 -4.98
CA LEU A 230 -23.75 -14.36 -6.27
C LEU A 230 -22.36 -15.04 -6.24
N LEU A 231 -21.36 -14.40 -5.63
CA LEU A 231 -20.03 -14.99 -5.50
C LEU A 231 -20.04 -16.22 -4.60
N ARG A 232 -20.81 -16.19 -3.51
CA ARG A 232 -21.00 -17.34 -2.62
C ARG A 232 -21.71 -18.51 -3.33
N ASP A 233 -22.77 -18.21 -4.06
CA ASP A 233 -23.66 -19.24 -4.62
C ASP A 233 -23.15 -19.80 -5.97
N GLU A 234 -22.41 -19.02 -6.76
CA GLU A 234 -21.97 -19.36 -8.11
C GLU A 234 -20.45 -19.36 -8.30
N GLY A 235 -19.68 -18.96 -7.26
CA GLY A 235 -18.22 -18.91 -7.29
C GLY A 235 -17.66 -17.72 -8.05
N VAL A 236 -16.33 -17.66 -8.11
CA VAL A 236 -15.59 -16.50 -8.66
C VAL A 236 -15.88 -16.21 -10.14
N GLU A 237 -16.30 -17.21 -10.91
CA GLU A 237 -16.60 -17.01 -12.34
C GLU A 237 -17.87 -16.16 -12.56
N ALA A 238 -18.78 -16.07 -11.59
CA ALA A 238 -19.91 -15.13 -11.64
C ALA A 238 -19.43 -13.66 -11.79
N PHE A 239 -18.30 -13.32 -11.15
CA PHE A 239 -17.72 -11.99 -11.28
C PHE A 239 -17.08 -11.74 -12.65
N TYR A 240 -16.40 -12.74 -13.22
CA TYR A 240 -15.55 -12.52 -14.41
C TYR A 240 -16.21 -12.89 -15.74
N GLN A 241 -17.26 -13.70 -15.73
CA GLN A 241 -17.91 -14.21 -16.95
C GLN A 241 -19.44 -14.09 -16.93
N GLY A 242 -20.02 -13.63 -15.81
CA GLY A 242 -21.47 -13.51 -15.62
C GLY A 242 -21.98 -12.09 -15.73
N GLU A 243 -23.15 -11.90 -15.15
CA GLU A 243 -23.88 -10.62 -15.16
C GLU A 243 -23.13 -9.49 -14.43
N ILE A 244 -22.27 -9.81 -13.44
CA ILE A 244 -21.43 -8.82 -12.76
C ILE A 244 -20.43 -8.22 -13.76
N ALA A 245 -19.78 -9.04 -14.60
CA ALA A 245 -18.86 -8.55 -15.62
C ALA A 245 -19.56 -7.66 -16.65
N GLU A 246 -20.80 -8.02 -17.04
CA GLU A 246 -21.62 -7.22 -17.95
C GLU A 246 -21.96 -5.86 -17.33
N ALA A 247 -22.39 -5.82 -16.07
CA ALA A 247 -22.74 -4.61 -15.35
C ALA A 247 -21.53 -3.68 -15.14
N ILE A 248 -20.35 -4.23 -14.82
CA ILE A 248 -19.10 -3.44 -14.71
C ILE A 248 -18.76 -2.82 -16.07
N ALA A 249 -18.75 -3.61 -17.16
CA ALA A 249 -18.41 -3.13 -18.48
C ALA A 249 -19.41 -2.07 -18.97
N GLU A 250 -20.71 -2.25 -18.76
CA GLU A 250 -21.77 -1.28 -19.09
C GLU A 250 -21.57 0.02 -18.32
N THR A 251 -21.37 -0.06 -16.99
CA THR A 251 -21.11 1.13 -16.16
C THR A 251 -19.90 1.91 -16.66
N VAL A 252 -18.79 1.24 -16.96
CA VAL A 252 -17.59 1.90 -17.49
C VAL A 252 -17.86 2.56 -18.85
N GLN A 253 -18.59 1.90 -19.74
CA GLN A 253 -18.89 2.40 -21.09
C GLN A 253 -19.90 3.54 -21.06
N ASP A 254 -20.91 3.50 -20.21
CA ASP A 254 -21.90 4.57 -20.01
C ASP A 254 -21.25 5.87 -19.53
N HIS A 255 -20.13 5.76 -18.80
CA HIS A 255 -19.31 6.89 -18.38
C HIS A 255 -18.18 7.22 -19.40
N GLY A 256 -18.27 6.68 -20.62
CA GLY A 256 -17.36 6.97 -21.73
C GLY A 256 -16.01 6.27 -21.62
N GLY A 257 -15.89 5.20 -20.85
CA GLY A 257 -14.72 4.32 -20.81
C GLY A 257 -14.77 3.25 -21.92
N TYR A 258 -13.77 2.38 -21.94
CA TYR A 258 -13.57 1.41 -23.04
C TYR A 258 -13.30 -0.03 -22.53
N MET A 259 -13.53 -0.32 -21.26
CA MET A 259 -13.44 -1.68 -20.72
C MET A 259 -14.55 -2.56 -21.29
N THR A 260 -14.24 -3.81 -21.60
CA THR A 260 -15.17 -4.80 -22.13
C THR A 260 -15.30 -5.99 -21.22
N VAL A 261 -16.38 -6.76 -21.36
CA VAL A 261 -16.56 -8.05 -20.65
C VAL A 261 -15.38 -9.00 -20.92
N ASP A 262 -14.81 -8.98 -22.14
CA ASP A 262 -13.66 -9.80 -22.51
C ASP A 262 -12.38 -9.41 -21.76
N ASP A 263 -12.20 -8.11 -21.45
CA ASP A 263 -11.10 -7.63 -20.60
C ASP A 263 -11.22 -8.20 -19.19
N ILE A 264 -12.43 -8.23 -18.63
CA ILE A 264 -12.74 -8.75 -17.30
C ILE A 264 -12.53 -10.27 -17.28
N ALA A 265 -13.11 -11.01 -18.23
CA ALA A 265 -13.01 -12.46 -18.32
C ALA A 265 -11.57 -12.98 -18.48
N ARG A 266 -10.70 -12.19 -19.07
CA ARG A 266 -9.27 -12.51 -19.26
C ARG A 266 -8.37 -12.07 -18.12
N TYR A 267 -8.91 -11.54 -17.04
CA TYR A 267 -8.09 -11.15 -15.91
C TYR A 267 -7.36 -12.38 -15.32
N ARG A 268 -6.10 -12.19 -14.93
CA ARG A 268 -5.27 -13.22 -14.27
C ARG A 268 -4.41 -12.58 -13.20
N VAL A 269 -4.32 -13.28 -12.09
CA VAL A 269 -3.37 -12.99 -11.01
C VAL A 269 -1.95 -13.37 -11.46
N VAL A 270 -0.96 -12.72 -10.91
CA VAL A 270 0.45 -13.04 -11.12
C VAL A 270 1.10 -13.35 -9.77
N GLU A 271 1.90 -14.40 -9.71
CA GLU A 271 2.80 -14.66 -8.58
C GLU A 271 4.16 -14.06 -8.96
N ASP A 272 4.52 -12.95 -8.29
CA ASP A 272 5.77 -12.23 -8.54
C ASP A 272 6.94 -12.85 -7.79
N ARG A 273 8.15 -12.55 -8.24
CA ARG A 273 9.38 -12.91 -7.53
C ARG A 273 9.76 -11.77 -6.60
N ALA A 274 10.04 -12.10 -5.34
CA ALA A 274 10.50 -11.11 -4.37
C ALA A 274 11.86 -10.51 -4.75
N ASN A 275 11.99 -9.21 -4.52
CA ASN A 275 13.27 -8.56 -4.31
C ASN A 275 13.68 -8.87 -2.87
N TRP A 276 14.61 -9.78 -2.68
CA TRP A 276 15.14 -10.11 -1.38
C TRP A 276 16.24 -9.12 -1.00
N VAL A 277 16.03 -8.41 0.11
CA VAL A 277 17.00 -7.44 0.63
C VAL A 277 17.19 -7.68 2.12
N GLU A 278 18.42 -7.80 2.53
CA GLU A 278 18.80 -7.96 3.93
C GLU A 278 18.98 -6.58 4.58
N PHE A 279 18.42 -6.42 5.80
CA PHE A 279 18.62 -5.25 6.64
C PHE A 279 18.50 -5.65 8.11
N GLY A 280 19.46 -5.25 8.95
CA GLY A 280 19.45 -5.53 10.38
C GLY A 280 19.41 -7.03 10.73
N GLY A 281 19.97 -7.89 9.88
CA GLY A 281 19.98 -9.35 10.05
C GLY A 281 18.65 -10.03 9.72
N VAL A 282 17.78 -9.38 8.94
CA VAL A 282 16.49 -9.88 8.45
C VAL A 282 16.43 -9.81 6.94
N ASP A 283 16.04 -10.92 6.29
CA ASP A 283 15.82 -11.01 4.86
C ASP A 283 14.38 -10.59 4.54
N PHE A 284 14.16 -9.46 3.89
CA PHE A 284 12.83 -8.95 3.55
C PHE A 284 12.42 -9.32 2.13
N ALA A 285 11.18 -9.77 1.97
CA ALA A 285 10.56 -10.05 0.70
C ALA A 285 9.75 -8.84 0.20
N PHE A 286 10.32 -8.04 -0.68
CA PHE A 286 9.65 -6.88 -1.26
C PHE A 286 9.05 -7.20 -2.63
N PHE A 287 7.88 -6.64 -2.93
CA PHE A 287 7.32 -6.68 -4.28
C PHE A 287 8.20 -5.93 -5.28
N PRO A 288 8.24 -6.34 -6.56
CA PRO A 288 8.86 -5.55 -7.62
C PRO A 288 7.94 -4.39 -8.06
N SER A 289 7.47 -3.61 -7.07
CA SER A 289 6.70 -2.37 -7.19
C SER A 289 7.58 -1.18 -6.84
N VAL A 290 7.11 0.05 -7.05
CA VAL A 290 7.87 1.26 -6.66
C VAL A 290 8.25 1.22 -5.17
N GLY A 291 7.28 0.96 -4.28
CA GLY A 291 7.58 0.85 -2.84
C GLY A 291 8.59 -0.26 -2.51
N GLY A 292 8.58 -1.35 -3.28
CA GLY A 292 9.55 -2.45 -3.10
C GLY A 292 10.95 -2.21 -3.68
N TYR A 293 11.20 -1.02 -4.22
CA TYR A 293 12.54 -0.49 -4.50
C TYR A 293 12.87 0.67 -3.57
N GLU A 294 11.92 1.57 -3.32
CA GLU A 294 12.14 2.75 -2.47
C GLU A 294 12.43 2.36 -1.02
N ILE A 295 11.61 1.50 -0.41
CA ILE A 295 11.79 1.07 0.98
C ILE A 295 13.17 0.42 1.18
N PRO A 296 13.56 -0.64 0.45
CA PRO A 296 14.86 -1.25 0.65
C PRO A 296 16.02 -0.36 0.25
N LEU A 297 15.86 0.57 -0.70
CA LEU A 297 16.91 1.54 -1.01
C LEU A 297 17.16 2.48 0.16
N ILE A 298 16.11 2.98 0.84
CA ILE A 298 16.24 3.78 2.05
C ILE A 298 16.99 3.00 3.13
N LEU A 299 16.55 1.77 3.42
CA LEU A 299 17.14 0.92 4.45
C LEU A 299 18.62 0.66 4.18
N ARG A 300 18.97 0.30 2.94
CA ARG A 300 20.35 0.02 2.56
C ARG A 300 21.26 1.26 2.53
N VAL A 301 20.74 2.42 2.09
CA VAL A 301 21.49 3.69 2.17
C VAL A 301 21.73 4.09 3.61
N LEU A 302 20.75 3.88 4.51
CA LEU A 302 20.93 4.14 5.94
C LEU A 302 22.01 3.24 6.56
N GLU A 303 22.11 1.97 6.15
CA GLU A 303 23.24 1.09 6.56
C GLU A 303 24.58 1.64 6.12
N GLU A 304 24.72 2.07 4.84
CA GLU A 304 25.95 2.70 4.32
C GLU A 304 26.29 4.01 5.06
N LEU A 305 25.33 4.61 5.75
CA LEU A 305 25.48 5.81 6.57
C LEU A 305 25.65 5.51 8.06
N ASP A 306 25.95 4.26 8.42
CA ASP A 306 26.17 3.82 9.80
C ASP A 306 25.00 4.20 10.72
N VAL A 307 23.75 3.92 10.30
CA VAL A 307 22.54 4.27 11.07
C VAL A 307 22.53 3.65 12.46
N ASP A 308 23.14 2.48 12.64
CA ASP A 308 23.24 1.76 13.91
C ASP A 308 24.04 2.53 14.97
N ASP A 309 24.92 3.45 14.55
CA ASP A 309 25.71 4.33 15.43
C ASP A 309 24.94 5.58 15.88
N LEU A 310 23.71 5.79 15.35
CA LEU A 310 22.89 6.95 15.67
C LEU A 310 21.91 6.66 16.82
N GLU A 311 21.35 7.72 17.37
CA GLU A 311 20.25 7.66 18.31
C GLU A 311 18.95 8.01 17.58
N SER A 312 17.90 7.18 17.77
CA SER A 312 16.57 7.46 17.23
C SER A 312 16.01 8.78 17.77
N GLY A 313 15.12 9.42 17.00
CA GLY A 313 14.51 10.69 17.40
C GLY A 313 15.43 11.92 17.27
N THR A 314 16.67 11.77 16.82
CA THR A 314 17.63 12.88 16.69
C THR A 314 17.56 13.54 15.29
N SER A 315 17.94 14.83 15.23
CA SER A 315 18.05 15.55 13.96
C SER A 315 19.08 14.91 13.01
N GLU A 316 20.10 14.23 13.55
CA GLU A 316 21.09 13.53 12.74
C GLU A 316 20.49 12.32 12.03
N PHE A 317 19.68 11.51 12.73
CA PHE A 317 18.94 10.42 12.13
C PHE A 317 17.96 10.92 11.07
N TYR A 318 17.08 11.85 11.42
CA TYR A 318 16.06 12.34 10.48
C TYR A 318 16.65 13.04 9.26
N HIS A 319 17.79 13.72 9.41
CA HIS A 319 18.51 14.31 8.28
C HIS A 319 18.94 13.22 7.27
N ARG A 320 19.63 12.17 7.74
CA ARG A 320 20.08 11.08 6.87
C ARG A 320 18.90 10.35 6.26
N TYR A 321 17.86 10.11 7.04
CA TYR A 321 16.62 9.50 6.56
C TYR A 321 15.95 10.31 5.43
N LEU A 322 15.78 11.61 5.61
CA LEU A 322 15.18 12.48 4.59
C LEU A 322 16.01 12.52 3.31
N GLU A 323 17.34 12.55 3.40
CA GLU A 323 18.20 12.48 2.23
C GLU A 323 18.09 11.12 1.51
N ALA A 324 18.10 10.01 2.26
CA ALA A 324 17.90 8.66 1.71
C ALA A 324 16.53 8.52 1.03
N MET A 325 15.47 9.04 1.66
CA MET A 325 14.11 9.00 1.09
C MET A 325 13.99 9.83 -0.19
N ARG A 326 14.63 10.99 -0.29
CA ARG A 326 14.65 11.79 -1.52
C ARG A 326 15.30 11.04 -2.67
N MET A 327 16.44 10.40 -2.40
CA MET A 327 17.12 9.57 -3.40
C MET A 327 16.24 8.41 -3.85
N ALA A 328 15.59 7.73 -2.91
CA ALA A 328 14.69 6.63 -3.23
C ALA A 328 13.49 7.08 -4.06
N ASN A 329 12.87 8.21 -3.74
CA ASN A 329 11.77 8.79 -4.51
C ASN A 329 12.23 9.19 -5.93
N ALA A 330 13.42 9.78 -6.07
CA ALA A 330 13.97 10.15 -7.37
C ALA A 330 14.20 8.90 -8.25
N ASP A 331 14.79 7.86 -7.68
CA ASP A 331 15.02 6.59 -8.35
C ASP A 331 13.70 5.86 -8.67
N GLY A 332 12.74 5.86 -7.75
CA GLY A 332 11.40 5.30 -7.90
C GLY A 332 10.63 5.86 -9.10
N ASN A 333 10.79 7.15 -9.38
CA ASN A 333 10.18 7.80 -10.54
C ASN A 333 10.69 7.27 -11.90
N THR A 334 11.80 6.55 -11.93
CA THR A 334 12.34 5.91 -13.14
C THR A 334 11.76 4.53 -13.41
N LEU A 335 10.92 4.01 -12.51
CA LEU A 335 10.39 2.65 -12.54
C LEU A 335 9.03 2.56 -13.24
N GLY A 336 8.65 1.34 -13.63
CA GLY A 336 7.37 1.01 -14.24
C GLY A 336 6.95 -0.41 -13.88
N ASP A 337 5.85 -0.89 -14.48
CA ASP A 337 5.44 -2.29 -14.38
C ASP A 337 6.57 -3.19 -14.92
N HIS A 338 7.18 -3.99 -14.05
CA HIS A 338 8.32 -4.87 -14.37
C HIS A 338 7.98 -5.96 -15.39
N HIS A 339 6.71 -6.17 -15.72
CA HIS A 339 6.29 -7.04 -16.83
C HIS A 339 6.33 -6.31 -18.19
N PHE A 340 6.50 -4.97 -18.20
CA PHE A 340 6.49 -4.12 -19.39
C PHE A 340 7.80 -3.36 -19.59
N VAL A 341 8.55 -3.12 -18.53
CA VAL A 341 9.82 -2.39 -18.57
C VAL A 341 10.91 -3.18 -17.85
N ASP A 342 12.13 -3.15 -18.41
CA ASP A 342 13.28 -3.73 -17.74
C ASP A 342 13.67 -2.88 -16.53
N ILE A 343 13.95 -3.53 -15.40
CA ILE A 343 14.36 -2.88 -14.16
C ILE A 343 15.73 -3.43 -13.74
N PRO A 344 16.70 -2.57 -13.39
CA PRO A 344 18.04 -3.01 -13.02
C PRO A 344 18.12 -3.49 -11.56
N ASN A 345 17.37 -4.57 -11.22
CA ASN A 345 17.22 -5.08 -9.87
C ASN A 345 18.55 -5.31 -9.14
N ARG A 346 19.55 -5.86 -9.84
CA ARG A 346 20.89 -6.09 -9.24
C ARG A 346 21.67 -4.81 -9.07
N GLY A 347 21.47 -3.86 -9.98
CA GLY A 347 22.13 -2.57 -9.92
C GLY A 347 21.66 -1.75 -8.73
N PHE A 348 20.35 -1.71 -8.48
CA PHE A 348 19.74 -0.97 -7.36
C PHE A 348 20.31 -1.37 -5.98
N PHE A 349 20.61 -2.65 -5.79
CA PHE A 349 21.06 -3.20 -4.50
C PHE A 349 22.52 -3.65 -4.54
N SER A 350 23.31 -3.16 -5.49
CA SER A 350 24.76 -3.41 -5.52
C SER A 350 25.50 -2.46 -4.58
N ASP A 351 26.52 -2.95 -3.90
CA ASP A 351 27.33 -2.16 -2.96
C ASP A 351 27.84 -0.86 -3.61
N GLY A 352 28.35 -0.93 -4.84
CA GLY A 352 28.85 0.26 -5.54
C GLY A 352 27.80 1.33 -5.82
N TYR A 353 26.55 0.95 -6.11
CA TYR A 353 25.45 1.91 -6.27
C TYR A 353 25.05 2.51 -4.93
N LEU A 354 24.93 1.69 -3.91
CA LEU A 354 24.57 2.12 -2.56
C LEU A 354 25.63 3.08 -1.98
N GLU A 355 26.93 2.76 -2.14
CA GLU A 355 28.05 3.64 -1.76
C GLU A 355 27.98 4.99 -2.53
N GLU A 356 27.68 4.96 -3.85
CA GLU A 356 27.50 6.20 -4.62
C GLU A 356 26.37 7.05 -4.05
N ARG A 357 25.17 6.44 -3.81
CA ARG A 357 24.01 7.19 -3.27
C ARG A 357 24.31 7.72 -1.87
N ALA A 358 24.86 6.91 -0.98
CA ALA A 358 25.23 7.33 0.37
C ALA A 358 26.27 8.49 0.36
N SER A 359 27.20 8.49 -0.59
CA SER A 359 28.20 9.56 -0.72
C SER A 359 27.63 10.95 -1.02
N LEU A 360 26.37 11.02 -1.49
CA LEU A 360 25.67 12.28 -1.72
C LEU A 360 25.18 12.92 -0.41
N VAL A 361 25.05 12.17 0.65
CA VAL A 361 24.58 12.69 1.95
C VAL A 361 25.69 13.48 2.62
N ASN A 362 25.44 14.78 2.78
CA ASN A 362 26.34 15.65 3.55
C ASN A 362 25.82 15.72 5.00
N PRO A 363 26.55 15.23 6.01
CA PRO A 363 26.05 15.17 7.39
C PRO A 363 25.67 16.53 8.00
N ASP A 364 26.22 17.62 7.47
CA ASP A 364 26.05 18.96 8.02
C ASP A 364 24.97 19.78 7.31
N ALA A 365 24.53 19.37 6.11
CA ALA A 365 23.59 20.17 5.32
C ALA A 365 22.87 19.35 4.24
N HIS A 366 21.61 19.70 3.99
CA HIS A 366 20.85 19.20 2.85
C HIS A 366 21.62 19.36 1.53
N ASN A 367 21.69 18.29 0.74
CA ASN A 367 22.35 18.28 -0.56
C ASN A 367 21.30 18.17 -1.69
N PRO A 368 21.08 19.24 -2.50
CA PRO A 368 20.14 19.17 -3.62
C PRO A 368 20.39 18.03 -4.63
N ALA A 369 21.60 17.48 -4.69
CA ALA A 369 21.91 16.36 -5.57
C ALA A 369 21.17 15.06 -5.20
N THR A 370 20.62 14.95 -3.98
CA THR A 370 19.79 13.82 -3.57
C THR A 370 18.41 13.80 -4.25
N HIS A 371 18.01 14.91 -4.91
CA HIS A 371 16.80 14.98 -5.72
C HIS A 371 16.97 14.39 -7.14
N ASP A 372 18.20 14.11 -7.55
CA ASP A 372 18.47 13.53 -8.86
C ASP A 372 18.45 12.00 -8.79
N ALA A 373 17.82 11.34 -9.77
CA ALA A 373 17.87 9.90 -9.89
C ALA A 373 19.29 9.43 -10.22
N GLY A 374 19.70 8.31 -9.62
CA GLY A 374 20.95 7.63 -9.98
C GLY A 374 20.81 6.80 -11.26
N ASP A 375 21.89 6.19 -11.70
CA ASP A 375 21.87 5.23 -12.83
C ASP A 375 22.29 3.83 -12.35
N PRO A 376 21.37 3.02 -11.80
CA PRO A 376 21.69 1.68 -11.33
C PRO A 376 22.07 0.71 -12.46
N TRP A 377 21.85 1.07 -13.74
CA TRP A 377 22.28 0.27 -14.88
C TRP A 377 23.79 0.17 -15.01
N ASP A 378 24.53 1.17 -14.56
CA ASP A 378 26.00 1.15 -14.59
C ASP A 378 26.58 0.11 -13.60
N TYR A 379 25.78 -0.30 -12.61
CA TYR A 379 26.13 -1.26 -11.56
C TYR A 379 25.58 -2.67 -11.79
N GLN A 380 24.99 -2.95 -12.94
CA GLN A 380 24.45 -4.28 -13.27
C GLN A 380 25.30 -4.96 -14.35
N PRO A 381 26.41 -5.66 -13.99
CA PRO A 381 27.29 -6.27 -14.98
C PRO A 381 26.56 -7.38 -15.75
N GLY A 382 26.81 -7.43 -17.06
CA GLY A 382 26.35 -8.52 -17.92
C GLY A 382 24.88 -8.52 -18.28
N SER A 383 24.15 -7.42 -18.12
CA SER A 383 22.78 -7.31 -18.65
C SER A 383 22.81 -7.17 -20.17
N PRO A 384 22.35 -8.19 -20.96
CA PRO A 384 22.22 -8.07 -22.40
C PRO A 384 21.03 -7.18 -22.81
N TYR A 385 20.23 -6.71 -21.85
CA TYR A 385 18.96 -6.03 -22.05
C TYR A 385 19.00 -4.57 -21.59
N ARG A 386 20.05 -3.84 -21.97
CA ARG A 386 19.92 -2.39 -21.97
C ARG A 386 18.86 -2.04 -23.00
N SER A 387 17.68 -1.70 -22.56
CA SER A 387 16.69 -1.06 -23.40
C SER A 387 17.37 0.17 -24.04
N THR A 388 17.54 0.14 -25.37
CA THR A 388 18.14 1.24 -26.13
C THR A 388 17.24 2.48 -26.19
N GLY A 389 16.34 2.63 -25.22
CA GLY A 389 15.31 3.65 -25.17
C GLY A 389 15.01 4.19 -23.79
N HIS A 390 15.98 4.24 -22.87
CA HIS A 390 15.81 5.11 -21.71
C HIS A 390 15.70 6.55 -22.23
N PRO A 391 14.56 7.25 -21.99
CA PRO A 391 14.59 8.68 -22.11
C PRO A 391 15.59 9.15 -21.05
N SER A 392 16.69 9.75 -21.51
CA SER A 392 17.46 10.65 -20.68
C SER A 392 16.46 11.51 -19.90
N THR A 393 16.66 11.63 -18.61
CA THR A 393 15.98 12.50 -17.66
C THR A 393 15.52 13.82 -18.31
N GLY A 394 14.46 13.77 -19.11
CA GLY A 394 13.71 14.96 -19.46
C GLY A 394 12.89 15.27 -18.22
N GLU A 395 12.90 16.51 -17.81
CA GLU A 395 12.07 17.03 -16.73
C GLU A 395 10.66 16.44 -16.88
N LEU A 396 10.38 15.40 -16.07
CA LEU A 396 9.03 14.91 -15.90
C LEU A 396 8.35 15.98 -15.05
N GLU A 397 7.54 16.83 -15.69
CA GLU A 397 6.59 17.64 -14.95
C GLU A 397 5.60 16.67 -14.30
N HIS A 398 5.92 16.18 -13.12
CA HIS A 398 4.96 15.59 -12.22
C HIS A 398 4.25 16.72 -11.52
N GLU A 399 2.95 16.85 -11.75
CA GLU A 399 2.09 17.55 -10.81
C GLU A 399 2.28 16.86 -9.45
N PRO A 400 2.56 17.60 -8.39
CA PRO A 400 2.72 17.01 -7.06
C PRO A 400 1.41 16.30 -6.70
N PHE A 401 1.51 15.03 -6.40
CA PHE A 401 0.39 14.26 -5.88
C PHE A 401 0.11 14.77 -4.46
N ASP A 402 -1.14 15.15 -4.18
CA ASP A 402 -1.53 15.60 -2.85
C ASP A 402 -1.50 14.39 -1.89
N PRO A 403 -0.70 14.42 -0.81
CA PRO A 403 -0.66 13.33 0.16
C PRO A 403 -2.03 12.99 0.77
N GLU A 404 -2.93 13.96 0.87
CA GLU A 404 -4.29 13.73 1.39
C GLU A 404 -5.14 12.83 0.47
N ASP A 405 -4.79 12.71 -0.82
CA ASP A 405 -5.47 11.82 -1.78
C ASP A 405 -5.01 10.34 -1.67
N LEU A 406 -3.91 10.05 -0.96
CA LEU A 406 -3.35 8.69 -0.81
C LEU A 406 -4.12 7.81 0.18
N ASP A 407 -5.07 8.36 0.88
CA ASP A 407 -5.69 7.79 2.07
C ASP A 407 -6.76 6.70 1.82
N GLN A 408 -6.86 6.15 0.61
CA GLN A 408 -7.94 5.23 0.23
C GLN A 408 -7.43 3.80 -0.08
N THR A 409 -6.55 3.30 0.75
CA THR A 409 -5.99 1.94 0.68
C THR A 409 -6.20 1.27 2.04
N THR A 410 -6.35 -0.04 2.08
CA THR A 410 -6.34 -0.83 3.32
C THR A 410 -5.10 -1.69 3.38
N HIS A 411 -4.58 -1.88 4.59
CA HIS A 411 -3.55 -2.87 4.89
C HIS A 411 -3.92 -3.62 6.16
N PHE A 412 -3.70 -4.94 6.17
CA PHE A 412 -3.89 -5.77 7.34
C PHE A 412 -2.89 -6.93 7.37
N VAL A 413 -2.65 -7.44 8.57
CA VAL A 413 -1.75 -8.56 8.84
C VAL A 413 -2.44 -9.62 9.67
N VAL A 414 -2.13 -10.89 9.38
CA VAL A 414 -2.68 -12.06 10.08
C VAL A 414 -1.58 -13.09 10.30
N ALA A 415 -1.56 -13.71 11.47
CA ALA A 415 -0.78 -14.92 11.72
C ALA A 415 -1.64 -15.99 12.40
N ASP A 416 -1.41 -17.26 12.10
CA ASP A 416 -2.13 -18.40 12.66
C ASP A 416 -1.26 -19.34 13.51
N GLU A 417 -1.89 -20.28 14.20
CA GLU A 417 -1.22 -21.26 15.08
C GLU A 417 -0.27 -22.19 14.32
N ALA A 418 -0.49 -22.43 13.02
CA ALA A 418 0.36 -23.26 12.17
C ALA A 418 1.65 -22.56 11.73
N GLY A 419 1.75 -21.25 11.92
CA GLY A 419 2.89 -20.43 11.53
C GLY A 419 2.75 -19.77 10.17
N ASN A 420 1.57 -19.79 9.53
CA ASN A 420 1.35 -18.99 8.33
C ASN A 420 1.22 -17.51 8.71
N VAL A 421 1.79 -16.66 7.87
CA VAL A 421 1.74 -15.20 8.04
C VAL A 421 1.29 -14.57 6.73
N VAL A 422 0.36 -13.63 6.82
CA VAL A 422 -0.18 -12.87 5.69
C VAL A 422 -0.01 -11.38 5.93
N ALA A 423 0.48 -10.66 4.93
CA ALA A 423 0.42 -9.22 4.82
C ALA A 423 -0.36 -8.88 3.55
N TRP A 424 -1.45 -8.14 3.66
CA TRP A 424 -2.37 -7.88 2.56
C TRP A 424 -2.63 -6.39 2.41
N THR A 425 -2.39 -5.85 1.21
CA THR A 425 -2.73 -4.47 0.86
C THR A 425 -3.68 -4.45 -0.33
N SER A 426 -4.83 -3.83 -0.18
CA SER A 426 -5.88 -3.74 -1.21
C SER A 426 -6.41 -2.33 -1.35
N THR A 427 -6.81 -1.93 -2.57
CA THR A 427 -7.21 -0.55 -2.83
C THR A 427 -8.19 -0.45 -4.00
N LEU A 428 -9.02 0.58 -3.93
CA LEU A 428 -9.75 1.14 -5.07
C LEU A 428 -9.02 2.38 -5.63
N SER A 429 -7.82 2.69 -5.13
CA SER A 429 -7.16 3.98 -5.33
C SER A 429 -8.05 5.11 -4.80
N VAL A 430 -8.32 6.15 -5.52
CA VAL A 430 -9.21 7.26 -5.11
C VAL A 430 -10.63 7.07 -5.64
N ALA A 431 -11.31 5.99 -5.24
CA ALA A 431 -12.60 5.58 -5.80
C ALA A 431 -13.68 6.67 -5.74
N PHE A 432 -13.77 7.38 -4.62
CA PHE A 432 -14.73 8.46 -4.44
C PHE A 432 -14.48 9.67 -5.36
N VAL A 433 -13.27 9.82 -5.91
CA VAL A 433 -12.97 10.86 -6.91
C VAL A 433 -13.60 10.53 -8.26
N SER A 434 -13.61 9.26 -8.69
CA SER A 434 -14.34 8.87 -9.91
C SER A 434 -15.85 8.83 -9.69
N GLY A 435 -16.27 8.53 -8.48
CA GLY A 435 -17.65 8.50 -8.04
C GLY A 435 -18.53 7.41 -8.65
N ASN A 436 -17.98 6.53 -9.47
CA ASN A 436 -18.76 5.54 -10.21
C ASN A 436 -18.96 4.26 -9.40
N MET A 437 -20.23 3.93 -9.17
CA MET A 437 -20.67 2.68 -8.55
C MET A 437 -21.44 1.84 -9.56
N VAL A 438 -21.26 0.53 -9.53
CA VAL A 438 -22.00 -0.42 -10.40
C VAL A 438 -23.43 -0.55 -9.88
N PRO A 439 -24.45 -0.16 -10.65
CA PRO A 439 -25.86 -0.26 -10.24
C PRO A 439 -26.24 -1.71 -9.91
N ASP A 440 -27.13 -1.91 -8.94
CA ASP A 440 -27.63 -3.20 -8.43
C ASP A 440 -26.57 -4.10 -7.79
N TYR A 441 -25.28 -3.82 -7.98
CA TYR A 441 -24.15 -4.58 -7.43
C TYR A 441 -23.37 -3.82 -6.34
N GLY A 442 -23.59 -2.53 -6.14
CA GLY A 442 -23.09 -1.73 -5.02
C GLY A 442 -21.58 -1.57 -4.94
N MET A 443 -20.84 -1.93 -5.98
CA MET A 443 -19.38 -1.86 -6.01
C MET A 443 -18.89 -0.51 -6.54
N MET A 444 -18.08 0.20 -5.75
CA MET A 444 -17.30 1.33 -6.24
C MET A 444 -16.20 0.85 -7.18
N LEU A 445 -16.04 1.53 -8.33
CA LEU A 445 -15.00 1.20 -9.31
C LEU A 445 -13.68 1.89 -8.96
N SER A 446 -12.56 1.19 -9.17
CA SER A 446 -11.22 1.71 -8.88
C SER A 446 -10.81 2.86 -9.82
N TYR A 447 -9.97 3.79 -9.32
CA TYR A 447 -9.40 4.91 -10.11
C TYR A 447 -7.98 4.61 -10.59
N SER A 448 -7.58 3.38 -10.74
CA SER A 448 -6.18 3.01 -10.94
C SER A 448 -5.58 3.45 -12.27
N ILE A 449 -6.37 3.49 -13.35
CA ILE A 449 -5.85 3.82 -14.68
C ILE A 449 -5.64 5.33 -14.86
N GLY A 450 -6.33 6.17 -14.09
CA GLY A 450 -6.21 7.63 -14.16
C GLY A 450 -4.82 8.18 -13.84
N GLY A 451 -3.97 7.40 -13.19
CA GLY A 451 -2.61 7.81 -12.81
C GLY A 451 -1.49 7.34 -13.75
N PHE A 452 -1.81 6.79 -14.92
CA PHE A 452 -0.79 6.52 -15.93
C PHE A 452 -0.36 7.80 -16.65
N SER A 453 0.92 7.86 -17.06
CA SER A 453 1.39 8.87 -17.99
C SER A 453 0.84 8.61 -19.41
N LEU A 454 0.44 9.67 -20.10
CA LEU A 454 0.09 9.61 -21.53
C LEU A 454 1.31 9.87 -22.42
N SER A 455 2.44 10.27 -21.84
CA SER A 455 3.71 10.45 -22.54
C SER A 455 4.52 9.15 -22.51
N PRO A 456 5.34 8.91 -23.56
CA PRO A 456 6.26 7.75 -23.59
C PRO A 456 7.16 7.70 -22.35
N GLY A 457 7.28 6.54 -21.74
CA GLY A 457 8.14 6.33 -20.56
C GLY A 457 7.77 5.08 -19.76
N PRO A 458 8.43 4.85 -18.63
CA PRO A 458 8.18 3.68 -17.79
C PRO A 458 6.73 3.59 -17.30
N THR A 459 6.10 4.75 -17.07
CA THR A 459 4.73 4.89 -16.57
C THR A 459 3.69 5.11 -17.67
N GLU A 460 4.09 5.01 -18.95
CA GLU A 460 3.15 5.16 -20.08
C GLU A 460 2.00 4.16 -20.02
N LEU A 461 0.79 4.64 -20.32
CA LEU A 461 -0.40 3.80 -20.45
C LEU A 461 -0.26 2.83 -21.63
N GLN A 462 -0.32 1.54 -21.35
CA GLN A 462 -0.29 0.47 -22.34
C GLN A 462 -1.37 -0.58 -22.04
N PRO A 463 -1.87 -1.32 -23.06
CA PRO A 463 -2.78 -2.44 -22.85
C PRO A 463 -2.27 -3.44 -21.83
N LEU A 464 -3.14 -3.87 -20.91
CA LEU A 464 -2.87 -4.90 -19.88
C LEU A 464 -1.85 -4.51 -18.80
N LYS A 465 -1.23 -3.34 -18.89
CA LYS A 465 -0.24 -2.86 -17.93
C LYS A 465 -0.90 -2.50 -16.60
N ARG A 466 -0.19 -2.75 -15.51
CA ARG A 466 -0.56 -2.33 -14.16
C ARG A 466 0.09 -0.99 -13.84
N ARG A 467 -0.66 -0.11 -13.17
CA ARG A 467 -0.11 1.16 -12.72
C ARG A 467 0.91 0.91 -11.60
N GLN A 468 1.97 1.71 -11.62
CA GLN A 468 2.92 1.79 -10.49
C GLN A 468 2.20 2.10 -9.18
N THR A 469 2.79 1.62 -8.08
CA THR A 469 2.27 1.84 -6.74
C THR A 469 3.38 1.69 -5.70
N GLN A 470 3.26 2.44 -4.62
CA GLN A 470 4.10 2.30 -3.43
C GLN A 470 3.63 1.17 -2.51
N MET A 471 2.44 0.59 -2.75
CA MET A 471 1.99 -0.57 -1.96
C MET A 471 3.05 -1.67 -1.98
N CYS A 472 3.41 -2.14 -0.79
CA CYS A 472 4.43 -3.17 -0.62
C CYS A 472 4.20 -3.92 0.71
N PRO A 473 3.14 -4.78 0.80
CA PRO A 473 3.01 -5.65 1.96
C PRO A 473 4.23 -6.57 2.05
N THR A 474 4.92 -6.54 3.19
CA THR A 474 6.25 -7.11 3.34
C THR A 474 6.29 -8.11 4.48
N ILE A 475 7.02 -9.22 4.28
CA ILE A 475 7.37 -10.19 5.33
C ILE A 475 8.89 -10.28 5.40
N GLY A 476 9.43 -10.12 6.61
CA GLY A 476 10.85 -10.32 6.90
C GLY A 476 11.10 -11.68 7.56
N LEU A 477 12.16 -12.33 7.13
CA LEU A 477 12.59 -13.64 7.61
C LEU A 477 13.94 -13.55 8.33
N ARG A 478 14.08 -14.31 9.42
CA ARG A 478 15.38 -14.55 10.04
C ARG A 478 15.64 -16.04 10.04
N ARG A 479 16.69 -16.49 9.34
CA ARG A 479 17.01 -17.91 9.14
C ARG A 479 15.88 -18.72 8.50
N GLY A 480 15.10 -18.08 7.63
CA GLY A 480 14.00 -18.70 6.90
C GLY A 480 12.65 -18.71 7.63
N GLU A 481 12.59 -18.23 8.87
CA GLU A 481 11.35 -18.14 9.67
C GLU A 481 10.87 -16.68 9.71
N PRO A 482 9.55 -16.41 9.66
CA PRO A 482 9.02 -15.05 9.71
C PRO A 482 9.30 -14.40 11.06
N VAL A 483 9.72 -13.14 11.04
CA VAL A 483 9.95 -12.33 12.24
C VAL A 483 9.15 -11.05 12.22
N VAL A 484 8.65 -10.61 11.07
CA VAL A 484 7.81 -9.43 10.93
C VAL A 484 6.94 -9.53 9.69
N ALA A 485 5.72 -8.99 9.78
CA ALA A 485 4.89 -8.67 8.63
C ALA A 485 4.35 -7.25 8.81
N THR A 486 4.43 -6.44 7.75
CA THR A 486 4.06 -5.03 7.80
C THR A 486 3.64 -4.50 6.43
N GLY A 487 3.01 -3.36 6.43
CA GLY A 487 2.64 -2.57 5.28
C GLY A 487 1.80 -1.38 5.73
N SER A 488 1.48 -0.49 4.81
CA SER A 488 0.78 0.75 5.12
C SER A 488 -0.19 1.12 4.00
N PRO A 489 -1.37 1.65 4.31
CA PRO A 489 -2.12 2.52 3.42
C PRO A 489 -1.50 3.94 3.44
N GLY A 490 -1.62 4.69 2.35
CA GLY A 490 -1.15 6.07 2.27
C GLY A 490 0.35 6.21 2.06
N PRO A 491 1.09 7.02 2.82
CA PRO A 491 2.53 7.19 2.71
C PRO A 491 3.32 5.94 3.07
N THR A 492 3.16 4.87 2.28
CA THR A 492 3.70 3.53 2.56
C THR A 492 5.20 3.53 2.78
N VAL A 493 5.94 4.26 1.93
CA VAL A 493 7.40 4.27 1.96
C VAL A 493 7.91 4.90 3.26
N ALA A 494 7.34 6.05 3.65
CA ALA A 494 7.70 6.74 4.88
C ALA A 494 7.37 5.88 6.12
N ALA A 495 6.15 5.36 6.21
CA ALA A 495 5.70 4.59 7.36
C ALA A 495 6.51 3.29 7.54
N VAL A 496 6.60 2.47 6.47
CA VAL A 496 7.22 1.14 6.55
C VAL A 496 8.73 1.24 6.76
N SER A 497 9.43 2.13 6.03
CA SER A 497 10.90 2.23 6.17
C SER A 497 11.33 2.72 7.55
N GLN A 498 10.60 3.69 8.16
CA GLN A 498 10.91 4.14 9.52
C GLN A 498 10.63 3.07 10.56
N VAL A 499 9.47 2.38 10.49
CA VAL A 499 9.17 1.27 11.42
C VAL A 499 10.22 0.17 11.32
N LEU A 500 10.62 -0.24 10.11
CA LEU A 500 11.66 -1.26 9.95
C LEU A 500 13.04 -0.79 10.44
N THR A 501 13.37 0.49 10.28
CA THR A 501 14.60 1.07 10.83
C THR A 501 14.58 1.04 12.36
N HIS A 502 13.47 1.47 12.99
CA HIS A 502 13.34 1.47 14.44
C HIS A 502 13.41 0.06 15.04
N LEU A 503 12.75 -0.91 14.41
CA LEU A 503 12.78 -2.31 14.86
C LEU A 503 14.16 -2.97 14.71
N TYR A 504 14.87 -2.69 13.59
CA TYR A 504 16.02 -3.52 13.20
C TYR A 504 17.38 -2.80 13.22
N ALA A 505 17.42 -1.47 13.15
CA ALA A 505 18.67 -0.72 13.41
C ALA A 505 18.75 -0.26 14.87
N PHE A 506 17.64 0.18 15.47
CA PHE A 506 17.63 0.68 16.85
C PHE A 506 17.17 -0.35 17.89
N ASP A 507 16.79 -1.57 17.47
CA ASP A 507 16.40 -2.70 18.34
C ASP A 507 15.26 -2.33 19.32
N MET A 508 14.29 -1.53 18.83
CA MET A 508 13.12 -1.09 19.60
C MET A 508 12.06 -2.19 19.71
N ASP A 509 11.27 -2.18 20.78
CA ASP A 509 10.04 -2.96 20.89
C ASP A 509 9.01 -2.43 19.85
N LEU A 510 8.00 -3.24 19.50
CA LEU A 510 7.04 -2.89 18.43
C LEU A 510 6.23 -1.62 18.71
N ASP A 511 5.76 -1.47 19.95
CA ASP A 511 5.04 -0.30 20.43
C ASP A 511 5.93 0.96 20.44
N GLU A 512 7.19 0.85 20.86
CA GLU A 512 8.17 1.94 20.78
C GLU A 512 8.41 2.36 19.32
N ALA A 513 8.67 1.40 18.43
CA ALA A 513 8.95 1.67 17.01
C ALA A 513 7.76 2.34 16.29
N LEU A 514 6.53 2.00 16.65
CA LEU A 514 5.33 2.61 16.08
C LEU A 514 5.04 3.99 16.70
N ALA A 515 5.43 4.24 17.95
CA ALA A 515 5.20 5.51 18.63
C ALA A 515 6.16 6.62 18.19
N GLU A 516 7.32 6.28 17.62
CA GLU A 516 8.29 7.29 17.17
C GLU A 516 7.68 8.26 16.16
N PRO A 517 7.93 9.58 16.31
CA PRO A 517 7.50 10.59 15.37
C PRO A 517 8.05 10.31 13.97
N ARG A 518 7.24 10.48 12.94
CA ARG A 518 7.63 10.25 11.56
C ARG A 518 7.82 11.53 10.78
N VAL A 519 8.69 11.44 9.77
CA VAL A 519 8.91 12.50 8.79
C VAL A 519 8.78 11.92 7.38
N GLU A 520 8.45 12.78 6.41
CA GLU A 520 8.33 12.41 5.01
C GLU A 520 9.03 13.43 4.13
N ALA A 521 9.85 12.98 3.19
CA ALA A 521 10.55 13.88 2.28
C ALA A 521 9.60 14.45 1.21
N GLY A 522 9.51 15.77 1.16
CA GLY A 522 8.78 16.52 0.15
C GLY A 522 9.69 17.13 -0.94
N TRP A 523 9.09 17.88 -1.85
CA TRP A 523 9.77 18.52 -2.96
C TRP A 523 10.67 19.68 -2.52
N GLY A 524 11.76 19.91 -3.26
CA GLY A 524 12.61 21.09 -3.10
C GLY A 524 13.26 21.22 -1.71
N GLY A 525 13.55 20.11 -1.05
CA GLY A 525 14.11 20.08 0.29
C GLY A 525 13.08 20.23 1.41
N SER A 526 11.77 20.32 1.09
CA SER A 526 10.72 20.32 2.10
C SER A 526 10.58 18.95 2.78
N PHE A 527 9.94 18.90 3.94
CA PHE A 527 9.56 17.66 4.61
C PHE A 527 8.26 17.82 5.40
N GLY A 528 7.41 16.78 5.34
CA GLY A 528 6.29 16.58 6.24
C GLY A 528 6.77 16.08 7.59
N TRP A 529 6.04 16.39 8.66
CA TRP A 529 6.41 16.04 10.03
C TRP A 529 5.16 15.88 10.90
N GLU A 530 5.28 15.12 11.96
CA GLU A 530 4.21 14.92 12.95
C GLU A 530 4.34 15.89 14.13
N GLU A 531 3.22 16.26 14.77
CA GLU A 531 3.18 17.24 15.86
C GLU A 531 4.01 16.81 17.10
N THR A 532 4.28 15.53 17.24
CA THR A 532 5.11 14.95 18.29
C THR A 532 6.60 15.06 18.04
N LEU A 533 7.02 15.48 16.82
CA LEU A 533 8.43 15.73 16.53
C LEU A 533 8.93 16.90 17.37
N ASP A 534 10.01 16.69 18.13
CA ASP A 534 10.62 17.72 18.98
C ASP A 534 10.95 18.97 18.19
N GLU A 535 10.55 20.14 18.70
CA GLU A 535 10.80 21.44 18.07
C GLU A 535 12.29 21.68 17.84
N ALA A 536 13.16 21.28 18.78
CA ALA A 536 14.61 21.43 18.62
C ALA A 536 15.16 20.56 17.48
N VAL A 537 14.62 19.36 17.28
CA VAL A 537 14.97 18.50 16.14
C VAL A 537 14.54 19.13 14.83
N ARG A 538 13.32 19.68 14.77
CA ARG A 538 12.83 20.39 13.58
C ARG A 538 13.69 21.63 13.26
N ASP A 539 14.00 22.44 14.28
CA ASP A 539 14.85 23.65 14.10
C ASP A 539 16.26 23.28 13.59
N ASP A 540 16.83 22.18 14.08
CA ASP A 540 18.12 21.67 13.62
C ASP A 540 18.06 21.18 12.17
N LEU A 541 16.96 20.51 11.76
CA LEU A 541 16.74 20.12 10.37
C LEU A 541 16.63 21.34 9.46
N GLU A 542 15.93 22.40 9.90
CA GLU A 542 15.86 23.66 9.16
C GLU A 542 17.22 24.35 9.09
N ALA A 543 18.01 24.31 10.15
CA ALA A 543 19.38 24.84 10.15
C ALA A 543 20.31 24.06 9.18
N LYS A 544 20.05 22.77 8.94
CA LYS A 544 20.71 21.97 7.91
C LYS A 544 20.21 22.26 6.49
N GLY A 545 19.19 23.09 6.32
CA GLY A 545 18.66 23.51 5.01
C GLY A 545 17.46 22.75 4.51
N HIS A 546 16.86 21.88 5.35
CA HIS A 546 15.52 21.37 5.07
C HIS A 546 14.47 22.45 5.35
N SER A 547 13.26 22.27 4.84
CA SER A 547 12.15 23.21 5.05
C SER A 547 10.93 22.44 5.56
N ALA A 548 10.55 22.66 6.81
CA ALA A 548 9.35 22.04 7.35
C ALA A 548 8.11 22.49 6.56
N SER A 549 7.19 21.56 6.25
CA SER A 549 5.87 21.91 5.70
C SER A 549 5.09 22.79 6.68
N GLY A 550 4.15 23.58 6.18
CA GLY A 550 3.50 24.64 6.96
C GLY A 550 2.68 24.17 8.17
N SER A 551 2.26 22.91 8.22
CA SER A 551 1.52 22.28 9.34
C SER A 551 1.97 20.85 9.54
N PRO A 552 1.86 20.32 10.79
CA PRO A 552 2.04 18.90 11.02
C PRO A 552 0.97 18.09 10.26
N GLY A 553 1.33 16.90 9.84
CA GLY A 553 0.47 15.99 9.09
C GLY A 553 0.64 14.55 9.54
N ASP A 554 -0.16 13.68 8.97
CA ASP A 554 -0.05 12.23 9.10
C ASP A 554 0.96 11.70 8.07
N THR A 555 1.95 10.95 8.52
CA THR A 555 2.98 10.34 7.68
C THR A 555 2.71 8.85 7.40
N GLY A 556 1.44 8.45 7.48
CA GLY A 556 0.99 7.08 7.23
C GLY A 556 0.95 6.20 8.47
N MET A 557 0.09 5.19 8.43
CA MET A 557 -0.02 4.15 9.45
C MET A 557 0.69 2.87 9.00
N ALA A 558 1.17 2.05 9.95
CA ALA A 558 1.77 0.77 9.65
C ALA A 558 1.21 -0.32 10.56
N ASN A 559 0.20 -1.06 10.09
CA ASN A 559 -0.24 -2.26 10.79
C ASN A 559 0.85 -3.32 10.70
N THR A 560 1.39 -3.70 11.86
CA THR A 560 2.57 -4.54 11.94
C THR A 560 2.36 -5.68 12.93
N LEU A 561 2.86 -6.85 12.61
CA LEU A 561 3.05 -7.94 13.56
C LEU A 561 4.52 -8.37 13.60
N ILE A 562 4.99 -8.76 14.76
CA ILE A 562 6.28 -9.41 14.95
C ILE A 562 6.11 -10.81 15.51
N VAL A 563 7.10 -11.66 15.23
CA VAL A 563 7.17 -13.02 15.78
C VAL A 563 8.36 -13.09 16.72
N GLU A 564 8.08 -13.23 18.00
CA GLU A 564 9.10 -13.35 19.02
C GLU A 564 9.87 -14.68 18.91
N PRO A 565 11.11 -14.75 19.39
CA PRO A 565 11.92 -15.99 19.35
C PRO A 565 11.27 -17.20 20.05
N ASN A 566 10.33 -16.96 20.94
CA ASN A 566 9.58 -18.00 21.65
C ASN A 566 8.34 -18.49 20.88
N GLY A 567 8.09 -17.95 19.68
CA GLY A 567 6.94 -18.27 18.83
C GLY A 567 5.64 -17.53 19.22
N THR A 568 5.72 -16.48 20.04
CA THR A 568 4.58 -15.60 20.32
C THR A 568 4.48 -14.56 19.22
N TYR A 569 3.29 -14.37 18.67
CA TYR A 569 2.96 -13.25 17.81
C TYR A 569 2.61 -12.04 18.66
N GLU A 570 3.07 -10.89 18.27
CA GLU A 570 2.62 -9.60 18.78
C GLU A 570 2.22 -8.74 17.60
N ALA A 571 0.97 -8.35 17.53
CA ALA A 571 0.47 -7.43 16.53
C ALA A 571 0.14 -6.08 17.17
N ALA A 572 0.31 -5.02 16.40
CA ALA A 572 -0.03 -3.67 16.82
C ALA A 572 -0.91 -2.98 15.78
N ALA A 573 -1.77 -2.08 16.27
CA ALA A 573 -2.59 -1.18 15.47
C ALA A 573 -2.00 0.23 15.57
N ASP A 574 -1.66 0.84 14.44
CA ASP A 574 -1.11 2.20 14.40
C ASP A 574 -2.24 3.24 14.54
N PRO A 575 -2.28 4.05 15.61
CA PRO A 575 -3.40 4.93 15.90
C PRO A 575 -3.44 6.20 15.03
N ARG A 576 -2.50 6.40 14.12
CA ARG A 576 -2.50 7.54 13.18
C ARG A 576 -3.71 7.53 12.26
N ARG A 577 -4.36 6.39 12.16
CA ARG A 577 -5.68 6.18 11.55
C ARG A 577 -6.47 5.19 12.38
N ASP A 578 -7.75 5.02 12.03
CA ASP A 578 -8.54 3.95 12.62
C ASP A 578 -7.84 2.61 12.38
N ALA A 579 -7.45 1.95 13.46
CA ALA A 579 -6.78 0.67 13.41
C ALA A 579 -7.15 -0.16 14.65
N TYR A 580 -7.31 -1.45 14.42
CA TYR A 580 -7.78 -2.40 15.42
C TYR A 580 -6.92 -3.63 15.42
N VAL A 581 -6.64 -4.16 16.60
CA VAL A 581 -5.84 -5.34 16.81
C VAL A 581 -6.55 -6.32 17.72
N GLY A 582 -6.38 -7.61 17.45
CA GLY A 582 -6.92 -8.66 18.28
C GLY A 582 -6.08 -9.92 18.26
N ALA A 583 -6.28 -10.78 19.24
CA ALA A 583 -5.56 -12.03 19.39
C ALA A 583 -6.49 -13.13 19.91
N ILE A 584 -6.26 -14.36 19.47
CA ILE A 584 -6.94 -15.53 20.04
C ILE A 584 -6.44 -15.76 21.45
N ASP A 585 -7.36 -15.92 22.42
CA ASP A 585 -7.01 -16.20 23.81
C ASP A 585 -6.21 -17.53 23.93
N ASP A 586 -4.99 -17.45 24.39
CA ASP A 586 -4.10 -18.60 24.65
C ASP A 586 -3.94 -18.89 26.16
N GLY A 587 -4.78 -18.26 27.01
CA GLY A 587 -4.75 -18.37 28.47
C GLY A 587 -3.61 -17.58 29.12
N ARG A 588 -2.95 -16.68 28.38
CA ARG A 588 -1.93 -15.76 28.88
C ARG A 588 -2.55 -14.38 29.01
N GLY A 589 -2.46 -13.78 30.17
CA GLY A 589 -2.93 -12.41 30.38
C GLY A 589 -2.10 -11.39 29.56
N PRO A 590 -2.61 -10.14 29.43
CA PRO A 590 -1.88 -9.05 28.80
C PRO A 590 -0.50 -8.85 29.45
N ARG A 591 0.44 -8.31 28.68
CA ARG A 591 1.78 -7.95 29.19
C ARG A 591 1.64 -7.12 30.46
N GLY A 592 2.32 -7.50 31.54
CA GLY A 592 2.58 -6.59 32.64
C GLY A 592 3.47 -5.44 32.15
N PRO A 593 3.52 -4.30 32.90
CA PRO A 593 4.42 -3.20 32.54
C PRO A 593 5.83 -3.75 32.30
N PRO A 594 6.60 -3.17 31.35
CA PRO A 594 7.90 -3.68 30.96
C PRO A 594 8.79 -3.81 32.23
N GLU A 595 9.11 -5.04 32.62
CA GLU A 595 10.20 -5.28 33.55
C GLU A 595 11.48 -4.94 32.79
N ASP A 596 12.37 -4.15 33.40
CA ASP A 596 13.69 -3.80 32.87
C ASP A 596 14.35 -5.05 32.24
N ARG A 597 14.21 -5.19 30.92
CA ARG A 597 14.90 -6.24 30.18
C ARG A 597 16.37 -5.84 30.09
N PRO A 598 17.30 -6.73 30.40
CA PRO A 598 18.70 -6.45 30.07
C PRO A 598 18.77 -6.31 28.52
N ARG A 599 19.20 -5.15 28.04
CA ARG A 599 19.57 -4.94 26.65
C ARG A 599 20.46 -6.11 26.23
N GLY A 600 20.14 -6.76 25.12
CA GLY A 600 20.91 -7.87 24.58
C GLY A 600 22.39 -7.50 24.48
N PRO A 601 23.31 -8.46 24.54
CA PRO A 601 24.73 -8.16 24.38
C PRO A 601 24.96 -7.42 23.07
N PRO A 602 25.92 -6.46 23.02
CA PRO A 602 26.30 -5.79 21.80
C PRO A 602 26.51 -6.85 20.68
N ARG A 603 26.02 -6.58 19.49
CA ARG A 603 26.17 -7.50 18.33
C ARG A 603 27.64 -7.81 18.16
N ASP A 604 28.01 -9.08 18.35
CA ASP A 604 29.32 -9.54 17.89
C ASP A 604 29.35 -9.36 16.36
N VAL A 605 30.23 -8.52 15.87
CA VAL A 605 30.50 -8.34 14.44
C VAL A 605 30.73 -9.74 13.85
N PRO A 606 29.96 -10.17 12.84
CA PRO A 606 30.20 -11.45 12.19
C PRO A 606 31.62 -11.47 11.64
N PRO A 607 32.36 -12.59 11.74
CA PRO A 607 33.63 -12.70 11.07
C PRO A 607 33.42 -12.53 9.56
N GLU A 608 34.32 -11.77 8.92
CA GLU A 608 34.38 -11.58 7.48
C GLU A 608 34.08 -12.90 6.75
N ARG A 609 33.05 -12.93 5.93
CA ARG A 609 32.69 -14.11 5.13
C ARG A 609 33.79 -14.34 4.12
N GLU A 610 34.60 -15.37 4.31
CA GLU A 610 35.30 -16.01 3.21
C GLU A 610 34.26 -16.50 2.19
N ASP A 611 34.50 -16.17 0.92
CA ASP A 611 33.68 -16.44 -0.26
C ASP A 611 33.05 -17.85 -0.28
N ASP A 612 31.83 -18.01 0.23
CA ASP A 612 31.03 -19.20 -0.02
C ASP A 612 30.10 -18.92 -1.21
N VAL A 613 30.61 -19.32 -2.39
CA VAL A 613 29.83 -19.43 -3.63
C VAL A 613 28.72 -20.46 -3.42
N PRO A 614 27.43 -20.14 -3.64
CA PRO A 614 26.37 -21.13 -3.54
C PRO A 614 26.59 -22.24 -4.58
N PRO A 615 26.33 -23.51 -4.27
CA PRO A 615 26.54 -24.63 -5.17
C PRO A 615 25.70 -24.45 -6.45
N GLY A 616 26.43 -24.46 -7.58
CA GLY A 616 25.88 -24.27 -8.90
C GLY A 616 24.73 -25.20 -9.23
N GLN A 617 23.71 -24.67 -9.84
CA GLN A 617 22.77 -25.45 -10.63
C GLN A 617 23.54 -26.12 -11.76
N SER A 618 23.56 -27.45 -11.75
CA SER A 618 24.12 -28.26 -12.82
C SER A 618 23.34 -28.03 -14.11
N ASP A 619 24.01 -27.53 -15.13
CA ASP A 619 23.59 -27.61 -16.52
C ASP A 619 23.51 -29.08 -16.95
N ASP A 620 22.30 -29.63 -17.01
CA ASP A 620 21.98 -30.83 -17.78
C ASP A 620 20.66 -30.58 -18.53
N ALA A 621 20.80 -29.97 -19.71
CA ALA A 621 19.75 -30.01 -20.73
C ALA A 621 20.13 -31.08 -21.75
N PRO A 622 19.28 -32.10 -22.00
CA PRO A 622 19.55 -33.10 -23.04
C PRO A 622 19.38 -32.47 -24.43
N GLY A 623 20.41 -32.65 -25.27
CA GLY A 623 20.40 -32.26 -26.66
C GLY A 623 19.23 -32.85 -27.45
N ARG A 624 18.62 -32.03 -28.29
CA ARG A 624 17.77 -32.49 -29.38
C ARG A 624 18.62 -32.58 -30.64
N ASP A 625 18.94 -33.80 -31.03
CA ASP A 625 19.24 -34.17 -32.42
C ASP A 625 17.94 -34.67 -33.07
N GLY A 626 17.62 -34.14 -34.27
CA GLY A 626 16.58 -34.59 -35.18
C GLY A 626 15.76 -33.46 -35.75
#